data_c15526ac2a6643b40224f1ed0fa4f102
#
_entry.id   c15526ac2a6643b40224f1ed0fa4f102
#
_cell.length_a   1.000
_cell.length_b   1.000
_cell.length_c   1.000
_cell.angle_alpha   90.00
_cell.angle_beta   90.00
_cell.angle_gamma   90.00
#
_symmetry.space_group_name_H-M   'P 1'
#
loop_
_entity.id
_entity.type
_entity.pdbx_description
1 polymer ?
#
loop_
_entity_poly.entity_id
_entity_poly.type
_entity_poly.pdbx_seq_one_letter_code
_entity_poly.pdbx_strand_id
1 'polypeptide(L)'
;DLIKNLSEEHTLIISSHILAEVQAVCDRVIIINRGRIVATDTPDNLAKTAVKSNKLELRIKGPKNDVLNGIAQLPGVQFAEIVRIREEGAVDVNVETEENADVREAIFNFCSENRYPILMMKTSEVNLEDIFLQITGEREAKRA
;
A
#
# COMPACT_ATOMS: atom_id res chain seq x y z
N ASP A 1 23.46 -12.07 0.11
CA ASP A 1 24.23 -13.08 -0.66
C ASP A 1 24.54 -14.34 0.14
N LEU A 2 25.02 -14.25 1.41
CA LEU A 2 25.32 -15.43 2.23
C LEU A 2 24.10 -16.31 2.48
N ILE A 3 22.95 -15.73 2.80
CA ILE A 3 21.69 -16.44 3.06
C ILE A 3 21.24 -17.22 1.82
N LYS A 4 21.31 -16.59 0.64
CA LYS A 4 20.93 -17.25 -0.61
C LYS A 4 21.84 -18.44 -0.95
N ASN A 5 23.16 -18.29 -0.75
CA ASN A 5 24.09 -19.40 -1.00
C ASN A 5 23.85 -20.58 -0.02
N LEU A 6 23.55 -20.30 1.24
CA LEU A 6 23.26 -21.34 2.22
C LEU A 6 21.90 -22.03 1.96
N SER A 7 20.93 -21.32 1.37
CA SER A 7 19.61 -21.89 1.07
C SER A 7 19.60 -22.91 -0.08
N GLU A 8 20.67 -22.96 -0.90
CA GLU A 8 20.80 -23.98 -1.97
C GLU A 8 20.99 -25.39 -1.40
N GLU A 9 21.63 -25.52 -0.25
CA GLU A 9 21.92 -26.83 0.39
C GLU A 9 21.15 -27.07 1.69
N HIS A 10 20.54 -26.02 2.28
CA HIS A 10 19.93 -26.07 3.60
C HIS A 10 18.57 -25.36 3.63
N THR A 11 17.67 -25.88 4.46
CA THR A 11 16.45 -25.16 4.84
C THR A 11 16.77 -24.17 5.94
N LEU A 12 16.61 -22.87 5.66
CA LEU A 12 16.88 -21.80 6.61
C LEU A 12 15.56 -21.24 7.16
N ILE A 13 15.50 -21.05 8.47
CA ILE A 13 14.39 -20.37 9.13
C ILE A 13 14.91 -19.05 9.68
N ILE A 14 14.31 -17.96 9.23
CA ILE A 14 14.68 -16.60 9.62
C ILE A 14 13.50 -15.99 10.37
N SER A 15 13.77 -15.42 11.54
CA SER A 15 12.81 -14.60 12.28
C SER A 15 13.26 -13.15 12.24
N SER A 16 12.42 -12.28 11.71
CA SER A 16 12.70 -10.85 11.63
C SER A 16 11.43 -10.03 11.83
N HIS A 17 11.59 -8.82 12.33
CA HIS A 17 10.54 -7.80 12.36
C HIS A 17 10.65 -6.81 11.19
N ILE A 18 11.71 -6.94 10.36
CA ILE A 18 11.93 -6.10 9.19
C ILE A 18 11.39 -6.82 7.96
N LEU A 19 10.13 -6.55 7.64
CA LEU A 19 9.39 -7.28 6.61
C LEU A 19 9.97 -7.10 5.20
N ALA A 20 10.58 -5.95 4.91
CA ALA A 20 11.26 -5.71 3.63
C ALA A 20 12.47 -6.65 3.43
N GLU A 21 13.23 -6.95 4.49
CA GLU A 21 14.34 -7.91 4.42
C GLU A 21 13.83 -9.34 4.21
N VAL A 22 12.75 -9.72 4.91
CA VAL A 22 12.09 -11.01 4.74
C VAL A 22 11.63 -11.18 3.29
N GLN A 23 10.97 -10.17 2.73
CA GLN A 23 10.49 -10.19 1.35
C GLN A 23 11.63 -10.34 0.33
N ALA A 24 12.80 -9.78 0.60
CA ALA A 24 13.94 -9.82 -0.31
C ALA A 24 14.71 -11.16 -0.32
N VAL A 25 14.62 -11.97 0.77
CA VAL A 25 15.49 -13.15 0.94
C VAL A 25 14.72 -14.45 1.17
N CYS A 26 13.44 -14.42 1.53
CA CYS A 26 12.66 -15.63 1.86
C CYS A 26 11.81 -16.08 0.68
N ASP A 27 11.84 -17.38 0.39
CA ASP A 27 10.97 -17.99 -0.62
C ASP A 27 9.54 -18.21 -0.09
N ARG A 28 9.39 -18.37 1.21
CA ARG A 28 8.11 -18.56 1.89
C ARG A 28 8.07 -17.81 3.21
N VAL A 29 6.91 -17.26 3.53
CA VAL A 29 6.65 -16.52 4.76
C VAL A 29 5.56 -17.22 5.56
N ILE A 30 5.77 -17.30 6.88
CA ILE A 30 4.77 -17.76 7.85
C ILE A 30 4.46 -16.56 8.76
N ILE A 31 3.22 -16.12 8.77
CA ILE A 31 2.76 -15.06 9.66
C ILE A 31 2.10 -15.66 10.88
N ILE A 32 2.63 -15.30 12.06
CA ILE A 32 2.12 -15.76 13.35
C ILE A 32 1.51 -14.59 14.09
N ASN A 33 0.26 -14.72 14.54
CA ASN A 33 -0.41 -13.75 15.39
C ASN A 33 -1.03 -14.45 16.59
N ARG A 34 -0.75 -13.97 17.81
CA ARG A 34 -1.26 -14.50 19.08
C ARG A 34 -1.05 -16.03 19.22
N GLY A 35 0.13 -16.52 18.82
CA GLY A 35 0.49 -17.93 18.90
C GLY A 35 -0.16 -18.84 17.85
N ARG A 36 -0.81 -18.29 16.83
CA ARG A 36 -1.43 -19.05 15.74
C ARG A 36 -0.86 -18.64 14.40
N ILE A 37 -0.67 -19.61 13.50
CA ILE A 37 -0.35 -19.33 12.11
C ILE A 37 -1.59 -18.77 11.44
N VAL A 38 -1.50 -17.55 10.92
CA VAL A 38 -2.61 -16.83 10.27
C VAL A 38 -2.44 -16.75 8.76
N ALA A 39 -1.22 -16.89 8.25
CA ALA A 39 -0.95 -17.01 6.82
C ALA A 39 0.36 -17.78 6.56
N THR A 40 0.41 -18.49 5.44
CA THR A 40 1.61 -19.18 4.95
C THR A 40 1.57 -19.22 3.43
N ASP A 41 2.47 -18.51 2.78
CA ASP A 41 2.63 -18.52 1.31
C ASP A 41 3.95 -17.86 0.91
N THR A 42 4.20 -17.77 -0.42
CA THR A 42 5.27 -16.92 -0.94
C THR A 42 4.95 -15.44 -0.69
N PRO A 43 5.96 -14.56 -0.58
CA PRO A 43 5.74 -13.13 -0.46
C PRO A 43 4.81 -12.57 -1.55
N ASP A 44 5.01 -12.99 -2.79
CA ASP A 44 4.23 -12.54 -3.94
C ASP A 44 2.77 -12.99 -3.90
N ASN A 45 2.49 -14.23 -3.45
CA ASN A 45 1.13 -14.72 -3.31
C ASN A 45 0.41 -14.03 -2.16
N LEU A 46 1.10 -13.80 -1.04
CA LEU A 46 0.54 -13.02 0.06
C LEU A 46 0.19 -11.60 -0.40
N ALA A 47 1.07 -10.96 -1.19
CA ALA A 47 0.80 -9.66 -1.78
C ALA A 47 -0.46 -9.69 -2.66
N LYS A 48 -0.61 -10.66 -3.55
CA LYS A 48 -1.79 -10.81 -4.40
C LYS A 48 -3.08 -11.07 -3.62
N THR A 49 -3.00 -11.85 -2.53
CA THR A 49 -4.18 -12.19 -1.71
C THR A 49 -4.64 -11.01 -0.85
N ALA A 50 -3.72 -10.16 -0.43
CA ALA A 50 -4.03 -8.96 0.36
C ALA A 50 -4.51 -7.78 -0.50
N VAL A 51 -4.28 -7.82 -1.83
CA VAL A 51 -4.72 -6.76 -2.76
C VAL A 51 -6.22 -6.92 -3.05
N LYS A 52 -7.06 -6.57 -2.09
CA LYS A 52 -8.46 -6.25 -2.35
C LYS A 52 -8.69 -4.75 -2.56
N SER A 53 -7.73 -3.90 -2.23
CA SER A 53 -7.77 -2.47 -2.49
C SER A 53 -6.57 -2.04 -3.32
N ASN A 54 -6.80 -1.42 -4.46
CA ASN A 54 -5.76 -0.75 -5.21
C ASN A 54 -5.38 0.54 -4.46
N LYS A 55 -4.10 0.69 -4.13
CA LYS A 55 -3.59 1.92 -3.54
C LYS A 55 -2.92 2.77 -4.61
N LEU A 56 -3.27 4.05 -4.66
CA LEU A 56 -2.63 5.04 -5.51
C LEU A 56 -1.92 6.08 -4.63
N GLU A 57 -0.71 6.40 -5.00
CA GLU A 57 0.04 7.55 -4.49
C GLU A 57 -0.05 8.67 -5.52
N LEU A 58 -0.54 9.83 -5.11
CA LEU A 58 -0.74 10.99 -5.95
C LEU A 58 0.08 12.15 -5.41
N ARG A 59 0.65 12.96 -6.31
CA ARG A 59 1.09 14.32 -6.01
C ARG A 59 0.33 15.27 -6.89
N ILE A 60 -0.39 16.20 -6.27
CA ILE A 60 -1.28 17.12 -6.97
C ILE A 60 -0.99 18.53 -6.49
N LYS A 61 -0.85 19.46 -7.42
CA LYS A 61 -0.68 20.87 -7.13
C LYS A 61 -2.06 21.52 -6.98
N GLY A 62 -2.37 21.97 -5.75
CA GLY A 62 -3.67 22.57 -5.44
C GLY A 62 -3.88 22.77 -3.94
N PRO A 63 -4.99 23.42 -3.56
CA PRO A 63 -5.33 23.63 -2.15
C PRO A 63 -5.57 22.29 -1.44
N LYS A 64 -4.92 22.12 -0.31
CA LYS A 64 -4.91 20.86 0.46
C LYS A 64 -6.29 20.25 0.68
N ASN A 65 -7.22 21.07 1.20
CA ASN A 65 -8.54 20.59 1.58
C ASN A 65 -9.42 20.30 0.35
N ASP A 66 -9.31 21.11 -0.68
CA ASP A 66 -10.12 20.96 -1.90
C ASP A 66 -9.69 19.69 -2.67
N VAL A 67 -8.38 19.46 -2.77
CA VAL A 67 -7.82 18.25 -3.38
C VAL A 67 -8.26 17.01 -2.61
N LEU A 68 -8.10 16.99 -1.27
CA LEU A 68 -8.47 15.84 -0.46
C LEU A 68 -9.97 15.55 -0.53
N ASN A 69 -10.80 16.57 -0.32
CA ASN A 69 -12.25 16.41 -0.31
C ASN A 69 -12.79 15.99 -1.68
N GLY A 70 -12.25 16.56 -2.74
CA GLY A 70 -12.67 16.21 -4.09
C GLY A 70 -12.31 14.77 -4.45
N ILE A 71 -11.10 14.32 -4.14
CA ILE A 71 -10.69 12.93 -4.39
C ILE A 71 -11.50 11.96 -3.52
N ALA A 72 -11.72 12.26 -2.25
CA ALA A 72 -12.45 11.39 -1.34
C ALA A 72 -13.92 11.17 -1.73
N GLN A 73 -14.49 12.06 -2.54
CA GLN A 73 -15.88 11.97 -3.02
C GLN A 73 -16.01 11.26 -4.38
N LEU A 74 -14.91 10.90 -5.03
CA LEU A 74 -14.96 10.22 -6.33
C LEU A 74 -15.52 8.81 -6.21
N PRO A 75 -16.35 8.36 -7.14
CA PRO A 75 -16.87 7.00 -7.17
C PRO A 75 -15.74 5.97 -7.20
N GLY A 76 -15.82 4.95 -6.36
CA GLY A 76 -14.82 3.90 -6.24
C GLY A 76 -13.65 4.24 -5.30
N VAL A 77 -13.59 5.43 -4.72
CA VAL A 77 -12.65 5.78 -3.66
C VAL A 77 -13.24 5.37 -2.31
N GLN A 78 -12.55 4.50 -1.58
CA GLN A 78 -12.92 4.12 -0.22
C GLN A 78 -12.34 5.05 0.82
N PHE A 79 -11.10 5.49 0.59
CA PHE A 79 -10.37 6.30 1.55
C PHE A 79 -9.32 7.15 0.84
N ALA A 80 -9.14 8.37 1.30
CA ALA A 80 -8.08 9.26 0.87
C ALA A 80 -7.48 10.00 2.08
N GLU A 81 -6.16 10.10 2.12
CA GLU A 81 -5.45 10.80 3.18
C GLU A 81 -4.26 11.58 2.62
N ILE A 82 -3.94 12.69 3.26
CA ILE A 82 -2.71 13.43 2.97
C ILE A 82 -1.57 12.83 3.78
N VAL A 83 -0.53 12.38 3.07
CA VAL A 83 0.64 11.74 3.70
C VAL A 83 1.67 12.79 4.10
N ARG A 84 2.00 13.70 3.18
CA ARG A 84 3.01 14.73 3.40
C ARG A 84 2.88 15.86 2.38
N ILE A 85 3.57 16.96 2.66
CA ILE A 85 3.76 18.09 1.75
C ILE A 85 5.26 18.16 1.50
N ARG A 86 5.70 17.82 0.28
CA ARG A 86 7.12 17.84 -0.12
C ARG A 86 7.49 19.07 -0.92
N GLU A 87 6.52 19.63 -1.63
CA GLU A 87 6.69 20.78 -2.50
C GLU A 87 5.66 21.85 -2.14
N GLU A 88 6.06 23.10 -2.21
CA GLU A 88 5.15 24.21 -1.93
C GLU A 88 4.01 24.24 -2.95
N GLY A 89 2.78 24.31 -2.45
CA GLY A 89 1.57 24.30 -3.26
C GLY A 89 1.17 22.93 -3.83
N ALA A 90 1.88 21.82 -3.48
CA ALA A 90 1.51 20.47 -3.85
C ALA A 90 1.23 19.63 -2.61
N VAL A 91 0.35 18.64 -2.75
CA VAL A 91 -0.02 17.69 -1.70
C VAL A 91 0.20 16.27 -2.17
N ASP A 92 0.76 15.43 -1.29
CA ASP A 92 0.88 13.98 -1.51
C ASP A 92 -0.32 13.30 -0.85
N VAL A 93 -1.11 12.58 -1.66
CA VAL A 93 -2.35 11.91 -1.25
C VAL A 93 -2.22 10.42 -1.50
N ASN A 94 -2.49 9.61 -0.48
CA ASN A 94 -2.74 8.18 -0.64
C ASN A 94 -4.24 7.98 -0.85
N VAL A 95 -4.59 7.20 -1.87
CA VAL A 95 -5.96 6.83 -2.20
C VAL A 95 -6.08 5.33 -2.13
N GLU A 96 -7.09 4.83 -1.40
CA GLU A 96 -7.50 3.43 -1.42
C GLU A 96 -8.82 3.32 -2.18
N THR A 97 -8.88 2.36 -3.11
CA THR A 97 -10.08 2.17 -3.94
C THR A 97 -10.83 0.91 -3.54
N GLU A 98 -12.08 0.83 -3.96
CA GLU A 98 -12.85 -0.41 -3.91
C GLU A 98 -12.17 -1.52 -4.74
N GLU A 99 -12.52 -2.77 -4.42
CA GLU A 99 -12.02 -3.93 -5.15
C GLU A 99 -12.33 -3.80 -6.64
N ASN A 100 -11.31 -3.91 -7.48
CA ASN A 100 -11.40 -3.78 -8.95
C ASN A 100 -11.85 -2.41 -9.50
N ALA A 101 -11.92 -1.37 -8.67
CA ALA A 101 -12.23 -0.02 -9.14
C ALA A 101 -10.99 0.67 -9.71
N ASP A 102 -11.05 1.10 -10.94
CA ASP A 102 -10.05 1.99 -11.55
C ASP A 102 -10.54 3.44 -11.49
N VAL A 103 -9.98 4.20 -10.57
CA VAL A 103 -10.37 5.60 -10.33
C VAL A 103 -9.46 6.61 -11.03
N ARG A 104 -8.48 6.16 -11.82
CA ARG A 104 -7.46 7.03 -12.43
C ARG A 104 -8.06 8.07 -13.35
N GLU A 105 -9.04 7.67 -14.17
CA GLU A 105 -9.73 8.59 -15.08
C GLU A 105 -10.58 9.60 -14.31
N ALA A 106 -11.28 9.17 -13.27
CA ALA A 106 -12.08 10.06 -12.42
C ALA A 106 -11.19 11.10 -11.71
N ILE A 107 -10.05 10.68 -11.19
CA ILE A 107 -9.05 11.58 -10.59
C ILE A 107 -8.53 12.58 -11.63
N PHE A 108 -8.20 12.12 -12.84
CA PHE A 108 -7.72 12.99 -13.91
C PHE A 108 -8.77 14.04 -14.28
N ASN A 109 -10.02 13.64 -14.46
CA ASN A 109 -11.12 14.56 -14.82
C ASN A 109 -11.34 15.60 -13.72
N PHE A 110 -11.44 15.17 -12.46
CA PHE A 110 -11.55 16.08 -11.32
C PHE A 110 -10.39 17.11 -11.27
N CYS A 111 -9.16 16.65 -11.42
CA CYS A 111 -8.00 17.53 -11.41
C CYS A 111 -7.99 18.48 -12.60
N SER A 112 -8.39 18.02 -13.79
CA SER A 112 -8.46 18.83 -15.00
C SER A 112 -9.52 19.94 -14.89
N GLU A 113 -10.71 19.63 -14.42
CA GLU A 113 -11.81 20.58 -14.23
C GLU A 113 -11.46 21.69 -13.22
N ASN A 114 -10.72 21.33 -12.16
CA ASN A 114 -10.30 22.28 -11.13
C ASN A 114 -8.94 22.95 -11.43
N ARG A 115 -8.30 22.61 -12.54
CA ARG A 115 -6.96 23.09 -12.91
C ARG A 115 -5.89 22.75 -11.88
N TYR A 116 -5.96 21.53 -11.31
CA TYR A 116 -4.98 21.00 -10.38
C TYR A 116 -4.01 20.08 -11.13
N PRO A 117 -2.77 20.52 -11.45
CA PRO A 117 -1.80 19.67 -12.13
C PRO A 117 -1.47 18.43 -11.32
N ILE A 118 -1.55 17.25 -11.96
CA ILE A 118 -1.07 15.99 -11.39
C ILE A 118 0.43 15.91 -11.67
N LEU A 119 1.25 15.95 -10.63
CA LEU A 119 2.72 15.88 -10.71
C LEU A 119 3.23 14.44 -10.63
N MET A 120 2.47 13.55 -9.99
CA MET A 120 2.76 12.13 -9.89
C MET A 120 1.47 11.34 -9.69
N MET A 121 1.37 10.20 -10.37
CA MET A 121 0.37 9.17 -10.13
C MET A 121 1.05 7.81 -10.21
N LYS A 122 1.09 7.09 -9.11
CA LYS A 122 1.75 5.80 -9.00
C LYS A 122 0.83 4.81 -8.30
N THR A 123 0.72 3.61 -8.84
CA THR A 123 0.12 2.49 -8.12
C THR A 123 1.07 2.06 -7.03
N SER A 124 0.62 2.04 -5.78
CA SER A 124 1.40 1.53 -4.67
C SER A 124 1.36 0.02 -4.69
N GLU A 125 2.53 -0.60 -4.73
CA GLU A 125 2.65 -2.04 -4.54
C GLU A 125 2.35 -2.37 -3.07
N VAL A 126 1.52 -3.38 -2.85
CA VAL A 126 1.25 -3.88 -1.50
C VAL A 126 2.50 -4.61 -1.03
N ASN A 127 3.08 -4.16 0.06
CA ASN A 127 4.23 -4.81 0.69
C ASN A 127 3.79 -5.75 1.83
N LEU A 128 4.71 -6.59 2.31
CA LEU A 128 4.44 -7.50 3.42
C LEU A 128 3.98 -6.79 4.71
N GLU A 129 4.36 -5.55 4.93
CA GLU A 129 3.93 -4.77 6.08
C GLU A 129 2.42 -4.45 6.02
N ASP A 130 1.93 -4.04 4.85
CA ASP A 130 0.49 -3.81 4.64
C ASP A 130 -0.31 -5.09 4.86
N ILE A 131 0.21 -6.22 4.37
CA ILE A 131 -0.38 -7.55 4.53
C ILE A 131 -0.44 -7.94 6.00
N PHE A 132 0.69 -7.77 6.71
CA PHE A 132 0.79 -8.08 8.13
C PHE A 132 -0.23 -7.27 8.94
N LEU A 133 -0.30 -5.96 8.73
CA LEU A 133 -1.24 -5.05 9.41
C LEU A 133 -2.71 -5.43 9.11
N GLN A 134 -2.99 -5.86 7.88
CA GLN A 134 -4.34 -6.29 7.49
C GLN A 134 -4.74 -7.61 8.16
N ILE A 135 -3.86 -8.61 8.15
CA ILE A 135 -4.13 -9.94 8.71
C ILE A 135 -4.18 -9.90 10.25
N THR A 136 -3.39 -9.05 10.88
CA THR A 136 -3.35 -8.92 12.35
C THR A 136 -4.44 -8.03 12.92
N GLY A 137 -5.19 -7.31 12.07
CA GLY A 137 -6.24 -6.36 12.48
C GLY A 137 -5.69 -5.04 13.06
N GLU A 138 -4.38 -4.82 13.03
CA GLU A 138 -3.76 -3.61 13.58
C GLU A 138 -4.02 -2.35 12.74
N ARG A 139 -4.53 -2.53 11.52
CA ARG A 139 -4.87 -1.44 10.61
C ARG A 139 -6.07 -0.62 11.10
N GLU A 140 -7.05 -1.27 11.73
CA GLU A 140 -8.22 -0.59 12.30
C GLU A 140 -7.86 0.21 13.55
N ALA A 141 -6.90 -0.26 14.35
CA ALA A 141 -6.44 0.42 15.56
C ALA A 141 -5.65 1.72 15.28
N LYS A 142 -5.01 1.85 14.12
CA LYS A 142 -4.31 3.09 13.71
C LYS A 142 -5.26 4.16 13.11
N ARG A 143 -6.51 3.79 12.79
CA ARG A 143 -7.54 4.69 12.22
C ARG A 143 -8.52 5.22 13.27
N ALA A 144 -8.50 4.67 14.47
CA ALA A 144 -9.27 5.15 15.64
C ALA A 144 -8.46 6.15 16.47
#